data_e80939bfde8c0ae16daf518b9f4ba57f
#
_entry.id   e80939bfde8c0ae16daf518b9f4ba57f
#
_cell.length_a   1.000
_cell.length_b   1.000
_cell.length_c   1.000
_cell.angle_alpha   90.00
_cell.angle_beta   90.00
_cell.angle_gamma   90.00
#
_symmetry.space_group_name_H-M   'P 1'
#
loop_
_entity.id
_entity.type
_entity.pdbx_description
1 polymer ?
#
loop_
_entity_poly.entity_id
_entity_poly.type
_entity_poly.pdbx_seq_one_letter_code
_entity_poly.pdbx_strand_id
1 'polypeptide(L)'
;MEREAFIDSLKADGFAEPVLVERAPDTGLDDHAHPFEARALILDGQITIVTGDGARVYLPGDVFHLRRDEPHVESYGPQGVRYLSGRR
;
A
#
# COMPACT_ATOMS: atom_id res chain seq x y z
N MET A 1 0.91 3.41 -12.18
CA MET A 1 0.69 4.88 -12.12
C MET A 1 2.04 5.56 -11.87
N GLU A 2 2.23 6.71 -12.45
CA GLU A 2 3.45 7.47 -12.30
C GLU A 2 3.40 8.26 -10.99
N ARG A 3 4.57 8.50 -10.38
CA ARG A 3 4.70 9.05 -9.02
C ARG A 3 4.03 10.41 -8.83
N GLU A 4 4.29 11.35 -9.75
CA GLU A 4 3.71 12.70 -9.63
C GLU A 4 2.20 12.68 -9.79
N ALA A 5 1.70 11.89 -10.74
CA ALA A 5 0.27 11.72 -10.95
C ALA A 5 -0.40 11.12 -9.70
N PHE A 6 0.26 10.18 -9.05
CA PHE A 6 -0.22 9.59 -7.81
C PHE A 6 -0.30 10.63 -6.70
N ILE A 7 0.76 11.41 -6.49
CA ILE A 7 0.80 12.46 -5.47
C ILE A 7 -0.29 13.51 -5.72
N ASP A 8 -0.47 13.92 -6.97
CA ASP A 8 -1.53 14.86 -7.35
C ASP A 8 -2.92 14.29 -7.05
N SER A 9 -3.12 12.99 -7.30
CA SER A 9 -4.40 12.34 -7.01
C SER A 9 -4.71 12.30 -5.52
N LEU A 10 -3.69 12.11 -4.68
CA LEU A 10 -3.86 12.15 -3.22
C LEU A 10 -4.33 13.53 -2.76
N LYS A 11 -3.71 14.61 -3.28
CA LYS A 11 -4.12 15.97 -2.96
C LYS A 11 -5.54 16.25 -3.39
N ALA A 12 -5.88 15.88 -4.62
CA ALA A 12 -7.22 16.09 -5.17
C ALA A 12 -8.30 15.39 -4.34
N ASP A 13 -7.98 14.24 -3.77
CA ASP A 13 -8.93 13.42 -3.01
C ASP A 13 -8.86 13.66 -1.50
N GLY A 14 -8.09 14.65 -1.06
CA GLY A 14 -8.05 15.05 0.35
C GLY A 14 -7.22 14.15 1.27
N PHE A 15 -6.30 13.39 0.71
CA PHE A 15 -5.36 12.60 1.52
C PHE A 15 -4.26 13.50 2.10
N ALA A 16 -3.72 13.11 3.25
CA ALA A 16 -2.53 13.74 3.81
C ALA A 16 -1.32 13.48 2.91
N GLU A 17 -0.23 14.21 3.12
CA GLU A 17 1.00 14.02 2.37
C GLU A 17 1.49 12.57 2.50
N PRO A 18 1.98 11.98 1.39
CA PRO A 18 2.42 10.60 1.41
C PRO A 18 3.68 10.40 2.26
N VAL A 19 3.74 9.23 2.89
CA VAL A 19 4.88 8.78 3.68
C VAL A 19 5.54 7.62 2.95
N LEU A 20 6.86 7.60 2.89
CA LEU A 20 7.60 6.45 2.36
C LEU A 20 7.58 5.32 3.39
N VAL A 21 7.15 4.15 2.96
CA VAL A 21 7.14 2.92 3.77
C VAL A 21 8.11 1.93 3.14
N GLU A 22 8.94 1.31 3.98
CA GLU A 22 9.88 0.26 3.57
C GLU A 22 9.68 -0.96 4.46
N ARG A 23 9.66 -2.15 3.84
CA ARG A 23 9.52 -3.42 4.55
C ARG A 23 10.58 -4.41 4.09
N ALA A 24 11.08 -5.20 5.03
CA ALA A 24 12.16 -6.16 4.78
C ALA A 24 11.74 -7.31 3.88
N PRO A 25 12.69 -7.90 3.13
CA PRO A 25 12.41 -9.07 2.31
C PRO A 25 11.86 -10.24 3.13
N ASP A 26 10.96 -11.00 2.50
CA ASP A 26 10.43 -12.26 3.03
C ASP A 26 9.82 -12.15 4.43
N THR A 27 9.29 -10.97 4.77
CA THR A 27 8.55 -10.74 6.01
C THR A 27 7.10 -10.42 5.70
N GLY A 28 6.30 -10.19 6.73
CA GLY A 28 4.89 -9.86 6.59
C GLY A 28 4.28 -9.40 7.89
N LEU A 29 3.02 -9.01 7.81
CA LEU A 29 2.20 -8.64 8.95
C LEU A 29 0.96 -9.53 8.96
N ASP A 30 0.64 -10.08 10.13
CA ASP A 30 -0.59 -10.85 10.34
C ASP A 30 -1.82 -9.95 10.20
N ASP A 31 -3.00 -10.56 10.30
CA ASP A 31 -4.27 -9.86 10.14
C ASP A 31 -4.34 -8.63 11.05
N HIS A 32 -4.56 -7.49 10.44
CA HIS A 32 -4.67 -6.20 11.14
C HIS A 32 -5.52 -5.23 10.32
N ALA A 33 -5.88 -4.10 10.95
CA ALA A 33 -6.64 -3.04 10.30
C ALA A 33 -6.11 -1.70 10.78
N HIS A 34 -6.40 -0.64 10.02
CA HIS A 34 -6.01 0.73 10.37
C HIS A 34 -7.24 1.61 10.52
N PRO A 35 -7.25 2.56 11.47
CA PRO A 35 -8.38 3.48 11.65
C PRO A 35 -8.36 4.63 10.63
N PHE A 36 -7.89 4.37 9.42
CA PHE A 36 -7.84 5.34 8.33
C PHE A 36 -7.91 4.62 6.98
N GLU A 37 -8.25 5.39 5.95
CA GLU A 37 -8.17 4.92 4.57
C GLU A 37 -6.76 5.11 4.05
N ALA A 38 -6.21 4.12 3.35
CA ALA A 38 -4.87 4.17 2.77
C ALA A 38 -4.91 3.97 1.26
N ARG A 39 -4.12 4.77 0.55
CA ARG A 39 -3.87 4.59 -0.88
C ARG A 39 -2.36 4.64 -1.09
N ALA A 40 -1.79 3.65 -1.77
CA ALA A 40 -0.34 3.49 -1.86
C ALA A 40 0.12 3.13 -3.26
N LEU A 41 1.24 3.72 -3.67
CA LEU A 41 1.91 3.44 -4.94
C LEU A 41 3.18 2.64 -4.66
N ILE A 42 3.30 1.46 -5.28
CA ILE A 42 4.52 0.64 -5.17
C ILE A 42 5.63 1.27 -6.00
N LEU A 43 6.77 1.50 -5.36
CA LEU A 43 7.97 2.04 -6.01
C LEU A 43 8.96 0.93 -6.39
N ASP A 44 9.23 0.02 -5.46
CA ASP A 44 10.17 -1.10 -5.64
C ASP A 44 9.67 -2.34 -4.93
N GLY A 45 10.08 -3.51 -5.40
CA GLY A 45 9.73 -4.78 -4.79
C GLY A 45 8.29 -5.16 -5.05
N GLN A 46 7.67 -5.87 -4.11
CA GLN A 46 6.27 -6.27 -4.24
C GLN A 46 5.63 -6.52 -2.87
N ILE A 47 4.32 -6.39 -2.83
CA ILE A 47 3.50 -6.71 -1.66
C ILE A 47 2.32 -7.55 -2.10
N THR A 48 2.01 -8.58 -1.30
CA THR A 48 0.78 -9.34 -1.44
C THR A 48 -0.15 -8.93 -0.31
N ILE A 49 -1.37 -8.54 -0.65
CA ILE A 49 -2.39 -8.16 0.34
C ILE A 49 -3.55 -9.13 0.22
N VAL A 50 -3.94 -9.70 1.36
CA VAL A 50 -5.10 -10.59 1.45
C VAL A 50 -6.19 -9.89 2.24
N THR A 51 -7.35 -9.74 1.62
CA THR A 51 -8.55 -9.17 2.23
C THR A 51 -9.69 -10.19 2.13
N GLY A 52 -10.88 -9.80 2.56
CA GLY A 52 -12.08 -10.62 2.35
C GLY A 52 -12.36 -10.94 0.89
N ASP A 53 -11.84 -10.14 -0.04
CA ASP A 53 -12.02 -10.32 -1.48
C ASP A 53 -10.95 -11.24 -2.12
N GLY A 54 -10.01 -11.74 -1.32
CA GLY A 54 -8.96 -12.64 -1.78
C GLY A 54 -7.57 -12.00 -1.74
N ALA A 55 -6.60 -12.69 -2.33
CA ALA A 55 -5.20 -12.27 -2.37
C ALA A 55 -4.88 -11.55 -3.67
N ARG A 56 -4.09 -10.48 -3.58
CA ARG A 56 -3.60 -9.75 -4.74
C ARG A 56 -2.15 -9.33 -4.55
N VAL A 57 -1.36 -9.50 -5.61
CA VAL A 57 0.04 -9.07 -5.66
C VAL A 57 0.12 -7.71 -6.35
N TYR A 58 0.84 -6.77 -5.73
CA TYR A 58 1.07 -5.44 -6.27
C TYR A 58 2.54 -5.26 -6.57
N LEU A 59 2.83 -4.83 -7.80
CA LEU A 59 4.17 -4.64 -8.36
C LEU A 59 4.47 -3.15 -8.56
N PRO A 60 5.73 -2.77 -8.86
CA PRO A 60 6.05 -1.35 -9.10
C PRO A 60 5.12 -0.70 -10.12
N GLY A 61 4.59 0.45 -9.78
CA GLY A 61 3.61 1.18 -10.57
C GLY A 61 2.16 0.85 -10.23
N ASP A 62 1.90 -0.24 -9.52
CA ASP A 62 0.55 -0.57 -9.05
C ASP A 62 0.17 0.28 -7.85
N VAL A 63 -1.13 0.50 -7.70
CA VAL A 63 -1.70 1.22 -6.56
C VAL A 63 -2.62 0.27 -5.80
N PHE A 64 -2.44 0.19 -4.49
CA PHE A 64 -3.42 -0.50 -3.65
C PHE A 64 -4.24 0.49 -2.82
N HIS A 65 -5.42 0.06 -2.45
CA HIS A 65 -6.36 0.85 -1.64
C HIS A 65 -6.91 -0.03 -0.53
N LEU A 66 -6.87 0.48 0.68
CA LEU A 66 -7.46 -0.16 1.86
C LEU A 66 -8.45 0.81 2.49
N ARG A 67 -9.67 0.33 2.70
CA ARG A 67 -10.71 1.12 3.36
C ARG A 67 -10.40 1.24 4.85
N ARG A 68 -10.98 2.24 5.50
CA ARG A 68 -10.90 2.38 6.96
C ARG A 68 -11.37 1.10 7.64
N ASP A 69 -10.57 0.64 8.60
CA ASP A 69 -10.86 -0.56 9.41
C ASP A 69 -10.99 -1.86 8.60
N GLU A 70 -10.49 -1.90 7.36
CA GLU A 70 -10.54 -3.11 6.55
C GLU A 70 -9.46 -4.11 7.00
N PRO A 71 -9.85 -5.30 7.50
CA PRO A 71 -8.88 -6.31 7.90
C PRO A 71 -8.09 -6.84 6.70
N HIS A 72 -6.78 -6.98 6.86
CA HIS A 72 -5.93 -7.49 5.80
C HIS A 72 -4.67 -8.14 6.36
N VAL A 73 -4.08 -9.02 5.56
CA VAL A 73 -2.79 -9.66 5.81
C VAL A 73 -1.83 -9.18 4.73
N GLU A 74 -0.59 -8.89 5.11
CA GLU A 74 0.44 -8.43 4.18
C GLU A 74 1.61 -9.41 4.17
N SER A 75 2.20 -9.63 3.00
CA SER A 75 3.49 -10.29 2.86
C SER A 75 4.31 -9.60 1.78
N TYR A 76 5.63 -9.59 1.97
CA TYR A 76 6.53 -8.85 1.11
C TYR A 76 7.40 -9.81 0.32
N GLY A 77 7.76 -9.44 -0.90
CA GLY A 77 8.52 -10.32 -1.78
C GLY A 77 9.98 -10.49 -1.37
N PRO A 78 10.75 -11.23 -2.20
CA PRO A 78 12.15 -11.56 -1.88
C PRO A 78 13.09 -10.36 -1.85
N GLN A 79 12.63 -9.20 -2.33
CA GLN A 79 13.37 -7.93 -2.29
C GLN A 79 12.72 -6.92 -1.35
N GLY A 80 11.73 -7.35 -0.57
CA GLY A 80 10.94 -6.45 0.26
C GLY A 80 10.00 -5.60 -0.58
N VAL A 81 9.64 -4.45 -0.05
CA VAL A 81 8.80 -3.48 -0.76
C VAL A 81 9.08 -2.06 -0.27
N ARG A 82 9.00 -1.11 -1.19
CA ARG A 82 8.98 0.33 -0.90
C ARG A 82 7.77 0.93 -1.58
N TYR A 83 7.02 1.73 -0.84
CA TYR A 83 5.85 2.39 -1.42
C TYR A 83 5.56 3.72 -0.74
N LEU A 84 4.87 4.60 -1.46
CA LEU A 84 4.34 5.84 -0.93
C LEU A 84 2.91 5.61 -0.47
N SER A 85 2.61 5.94 0.79
CA SER A 85 1.29 5.74 1.36
C SER A 85 0.66 7.07 1.77
N GLY A 86 -0.49 7.39 1.19
CA GLY A 86 -1.34 8.48 1.62
C GLY A 86 -2.45 7.95 2.51
N ARG A 87 -2.88 8.75 3.49
CA ARG A 87 -3.91 8.40 4.48
C ARG A 87 -4.93 9.51 4.63
N ARG A 88 -6.15 9.13 4.91
CA ARG A 88 -7.21 10.11 5.26
C ARG A 88 -8.28 9.55 6.18
#